data_acf6e61842a03ae9407d85bd40c38088
#
_entry.id   acf6e61842a03ae9407d85bd40c38088
#
_cell.length_a   1.000
_cell.length_b   1.000
_cell.length_c   1.000
_cell.angle_alpha   90.00
_cell.angle_beta   90.00
_cell.angle_gamma   90.00
#
_symmetry.space_group_name_H-M   'P 1'
#
loop_
_entity.id
_entity.type
_entity.pdbx_description
1 polymer ?
#
loop_
_entity_poly.entity_id
_entity_poly.type
_entity_poly.pdbx_seq_one_letter_code
_entity_poly.pdbx_strand_id
1 'polypeptide(L)'
;MRSLPTLDLAVIVLYLLGMLLVGFYFSRKNKSSDQFTKASGSIPGWALGISIYATFLSSNTFLGVPGKTFGTNWNAFVFSISMPLAAWIAAKYFVPFYRNTGEVSAYTHLEHRFGAWARTYAVICFLLTQLARMGSIFFGIALSLQALTGFSMKMIIISMGICIIIYTVLGGIEAVIWTEVVQGIVKTFGALLILYIIIANMPGGVSKIAEIGSRDGKFSLGSYLPNFKESTFWVVLLYGFFINLNNFGMDQNYVQRYHTASSSKQAVKSIWLCVWLYVPASLLFCIIGSALYAYYNIHPELTEAIRHQVAVERLPGTASAVEIAQMAASLKPEDYGDKVMPNFMVTKIPVGLVGLIVSAILSAAMSTISSGMNASATVFSEDIYKRYINPQITEKQTMRLLHWATTIVGVAGVAAGIAMIGVKSVLDVWWQLSGIFAGGMLGLFLLGIISKQTRNHEAIIAITIGILVILWMTLSPLLPEGYGILRNTLHQNMVIVVGTLTIFLTGIIYTKIRQGTALPS
;
A
#
# COMPACT_ATOMS: atom_id res chain seq x y z
N MET A 1 27.75 13.70 -10.61
CA MET A 1 26.84 12.53 -10.45
C MET A 1 27.68 11.28 -10.49
N ARG A 2 27.68 10.45 -9.44
CA ARG A 2 28.36 9.15 -9.49
C ARG A 2 27.51 8.22 -10.36
N SER A 3 28.06 7.72 -11.48
CA SER A 3 27.48 6.58 -12.17
C SER A 3 27.49 5.39 -11.22
N LEU A 4 26.42 4.58 -11.20
CA LEU A 4 26.40 3.34 -10.43
C LEU A 4 27.62 2.50 -10.80
N PRO A 5 28.41 2.00 -9.82
CA PRO A 5 29.50 1.08 -10.09
C PRO A 5 29.02 -0.15 -10.86
N THR A 6 29.85 -0.68 -11.73
CA THR A 6 29.52 -1.82 -12.61
C THR A 6 29.05 -3.04 -11.81
N LEU A 7 29.62 -3.27 -10.62
CA LEU A 7 29.21 -4.37 -9.74
C LEU A 7 27.77 -4.22 -9.25
N ASP A 8 27.38 -3.00 -8.83
CA ASP A 8 26.01 -2.73 -8.37
C ASP A 8 25.00 -2.87 -9.51
N LEU A 9 25.36 -2.40 -10.70
CA LEU A 9 24.53 -2.57 -11.88
C LEU A 9 24.36 -4.06 -12.23
N ALA A 10 25.44 -4.85 -12.15
CA ALA A 10 25.39 -6.29 -12.38
C ALA A 10 24.45 -7.00 -11.41
N VAL A 11 24.48 -6.65 -10.11
CA VAL A 11 23.57 -7.21 -9.09
C VAL A 11 22.12 -6.89 -9.41
N ILE A 12 21.80 -5.64 -9.78
CA ILE A 12 20.45 -5.22 -10.15
C ILE A 12 19.96 -5.99 -11.39
N VAL A 13 20.80 -6.08 -12.43
CA VAL A 13 20.47 -6.80 -13.67
C VAL A 13 20.24 -8.28 -13.39
N LEU A 14 21.12 -8.93 -12.62
CA LEU A 14 20.94 -10.35 -12.24
C LEU A 14 19.64 -10.57 -11.46
N TYR A 15 19.32 -9.66 -10.53
CA TYR A 15 18.04 -9.72 -9.82
C TYR A 15 16.83 -9.62 -10.76
N LEU A 16 16.80 -8.63 -11.66
CA LEU A 16 15.71 -8.44 -12.61
C LEU A 16 15.58 -9.62 -13.58
N LEU A 17 16.71 -10.13 -14.09
CA LEU A 17 16.72 -11.34 -14.93
C LEU A 17 16.18 -12.56 -14.18
N GLY A 18 16.56 -12.72 -12.91
CA GLY A 18 16.01 -13.78 -12.06
C GLY A 18 14.48 -13.71 -11.95
N MET A 19 13.92 -12.51 -11.75
CA MET A 19 12.47 -12.32 -11.69
C MET A 19 11.79 -12.63 -13.04
N LEU A 20 12.37 -12.20 -14.16
CA LEU A 20 11.85 -12.53 -15.49
C LEU A 20 11.90 -14.05 -15.76
N LEU A 21 12.98 -14.74 -15.36
CA LEU A 21 13.10 -16.18 -15.50
C LEU A 21 12.04 -16.95 -14.69
N VAL A 22 11.76 -16.52 -13.45
CA VAL A 22 10.67 -17.09 -12.65
C VAL A 22 9.33 -16.87 -13.35
N GLY A 23 9.04 -15.64 -13.80
CA GLY A 23 7.81 -15.36 -14.57
C GLY A 23 7.68 -16.24 -15.82
N PHE A 24 8.77 -16.39 -16.57
CA PHE A 24 8.81 -17.24 -17.77
C PHE A 24 8.64 -18.73 -17.44
N TYR A 25 9.24 -19.22 -16.35
CA TYR A 25 9.05 -20.62 -15.90
C TYR A 25 7.57 -20.92 -15.64
N PHE A 26 6.87 -20.04 -14.91
CA PHE A 26 5.46 -20.24 -14.59
C PHE A 26 4.54 -19.97 -15.79
N SER A 27 4.95 -19.17 -16.79
CA SER A 27 4.17 -18.97 -18.01
C SER A 27 3.88 -20.27 -18.75
N ARG A 28 4.82 -21.22 -18.69
CA ARG A 28 4.65 -22.55 -19.31
C ARG A 28 3.57 -23.42 -18.64
N LYS A 29 3.26 -23.12 -17.38
CA LYS A 29 2.21 -23.83 -16.59
C LYS A 29 0.85 -23.16 -16.73
N ASN A 30 0.81 -21.87 -17.07
CA ASN A 30 -0.39 -21.05 -17.13
C ASN A 30 -1.19 -21.30 -18.41
N LYS A 31 -2.01 -22.35 -18.40
CA LYS A 31 -2.80 -22.80 -19.58
C LYS A 31 -4.29 -22.47 -19.49
N SER A 32 -4.79 -22.04 -18.31
CA SER A 32 -6.19 -21.74 -18.08
C SER A 32 -6.40 -20.47 -17.25
N SER A 33 -7.59 -19.85 -17.37
CA SER A 33 -7.98 -18.71 -16.57
C SER A 33 -8.04 -19.02 -15.08
N ASP A 34 -8.43 -20.24 -14.70
CA ASP A 34 -8.41 -20.70 -13.31
C ASP A 34 -6.96 -20.77 -12.77
N GLN A 35 -6.03 -21.27 -13.57
CA GLN A 35 -4.61 -21.26 -13.22
C GLN A 35 -4.06 -19.84 -13.08
N PHE A 36 -4.43 -18.96 -14.03
CA PHE A 36 -4.00 -17.55 -14.01
C PHE A 36 -4.53 -16.79 -12.79
N THR A 37 -5.76 -17.09 -12.31
CA THR A 37 -6.43 -16.34 -11.25
C THR A 37 -6.41 -17.02 -9.88
N LYS A 38 -6.33 -18.38 -9.80
CA LYS A 38 -6.41 -19.15 -8.56
C LYS A 38 -5.25 -20.13 -8.34
N ALA A 39 -4.29 -20.26 -9.27
CA ALA A 39 -3.21 -21.27 -9.20
C ALA A 39 -3.74 -22.69 -8.88
N SER A 40 -4.94 -23.01 -9.37
CA SER A 40 -5.64 -24.29 -9.11
C SER A 40 -5.74 -24.70 -7.63
N GLY A 41 -5.66 -23.76 -6.70
CA GLY A 41 -5.77 -24.02 -5.25
C GLY A 41 -4.65 -24.88 -4.68
N SER A 42 -3.43 -24.83 -5.22
CA SER A 42 -2.33 -25.75 -4.88
C SER A 42 -1.25 -25.15 -3.96
N ILE A 43 -1.32 -23.86 -3.64
CA ILE A 43 -0.24 -23.14 -2.98
C ILE A 43 -0.22 -23.44 -1.47
N PRO A 44 0.97 -23.76 -0.89
CA PRO A 44 1.09 -23.99 0.54
C PRO A 44 0.99 -22.69 1.35
N GLY A 45 0.41 -22.78 2.56
CA GLY A 45 0.13 -21.61 3.39
C GLY A 45 1.35 -20.77 3.77
N TRP A 46 2.54 -21.36 3.88
CA TRP A 46 3.76 -20.62 4.16
C TRP A 46 4.17 -19.70 3.00
N ALA A 47 4.06 -20.19 1.76
CA ALA A 47 4.37 -19.38 0.58
C ALA A 47 3.35 -18.25 0.43
N LEU A 48 2.06 -18.53 0.66
CA LEU A 48 1.02 -17.52 0.69
C LEU A 48 1.26 -16.47 1.80
N GLY A 49 1.67 -16.88 2.99
CA GLY A 49 1.95 -15.97 4.10
C GLY A 49 3.08 -15.02 3.78
N ILE A 50 4.17 -15.52 3.17
CA ILE A 50 5.28 -14.66 2.71
C ILE A 50 4.84 -13.78 1.54
N SER A 51 4.02 -14.28 0.62
CA SER A 51 3.47 -13.51 -0.50
C SER A 51 2.57 -12.37 0.00
N ILE A 52 1.65 -12.63 0.93
CA ILE A 52 0.82 -11.60 1.56
C ILE A 52 1.69 -10.56 2.28
N TYR A 53 2.66 -11.01 3.08
CA TYR A 53 3.64 -10.14 3.73
C TYR A 53 4.39 -9.27 2.70
N ALA A 54 4.83 -9.88 1.61
CA ALA A 54 5.53 -9.18 0.56
C ALA A 54 4.65 -8.11 -0.13
N THR A 55 3.35 -8.35 -0.28
CA THR A 55 2.39 -7.38 -0.83
C THR A 55 2.13 -6.22 0.12
N PHE A 56 2.08 -6.45 1.44
CA PHE A 56 1.95 -5.40 2.45
C PHE A 56 3.20 -4.52 2.53
N LEU A 57 4.38 -5.11 2.44
CA LEU A 57 5.66 -4.42 2.55
C LEU A 57 6.09 -3.86 1.18
N SER A 58 5.52 -2.70 0.83
CA SER A 58 5.77 -1.98 -0.43
C SER A 58 6.95 -1.00 -0.30
N SER A 59 7.31 -0.33 -1.39
CA SER A 59 8.29 0.77 -1.37
C SER A 59 7.85 1.93 -0.47
N ASN A 60 6.53 2.16 -0.35
CA ASN A 60 5.99 3.15 0.59
C ASN A 60 6.33 2.81 2.04
N THR A 61 6.31 1.51 2.41
CA THR A 61 6.78 1.06 3.72
C THR A 61 8.29 1.18 3.84
N PHE A 62 9.02 0.76 2.80
CA PHE A 62 10.49 0.71 2.81
C PHE A 62 11.13 2.10 2.93
N LEU A 63 10.56 3.10 2.28
CA LEU A 63 11.08 4.47 2.23
C LEU A 63 10.28 5.44 3.10
N GLY A 64 8.95 5.37 3.03
CA GLY A 64 8.07 6.31 3.68
C GLY A 64 7.99 6.12 5.20
N VAL A 65 8.04 4.87 5.72
CA VAL A 65 8.03 4.66 7.18
C VAL A 65 9.30 5.19 7.84
N PRO A 66 10.53 4.90 7.35
CA PRO A 66 11.73 5.55 7.89
C PRO A 66 11.72 7.06 7.77
N GLY A 67 11.27 7.61 6.63
CA GLY A 67 11.16 9.06 6.42
C GLY A 67 10.19 9.72 7.39
N LYS A 68 9.00 9.12 7.58
CA LYS A 68 8.00 9.57 8.55
C LYS A 68 8.54 9.52 9.99
N THR A 69 9.19 8.41 10.36
CA THR A 69 9.77 8.22 11.69
C THR A 69 10.93 9.17 11.95
N PHE A 70 11.75 9.43 10.93
CA PHE A 70 12.79 10.45 10.99
C PHE A 70 12.20 11.83 11.29
N GLY A 71 11.15 12.22 10.58
CA GLY A 71 10.47 13.51 10.76
C GLY A 71 9.72 13.62 12.08
N THR A 72 9.08 12.54 12.53
CA THR A 72 8.21 12.52 13.71
C THR A 72 8.73 11.53 14.78
N ASN A 73 8.04 10.38 14.91
CA ASN A 73 8.31 9.32 15.89
C ASN A 73 7.73 7.98 15.39
N TRP A 74 7.58 6.97 16.27
CA TRP A 74 7.02 5.66 15.93
C TRP A 74 5.48 5.64 15.80
N ASN A 75 4.82 6.76 15.65
CA ASN A 75 3.37 6.80 15.46
C ASN A 75 2.92 5.97 14.23
N ALA A 76 3.72 5.92 13.14
CA ALA A 76 3.42 5.08 11.98
C ALA A 76 3.36 3.57 12.31
N PHE A 77 4.08 3.09 13.35
CA PHE A 77 4.05 1.70 13.80
C PHE A 77 2.70 1.29 14.37
N VAL A 78 1.93 2.25 14.91
CA VAL A 78 0.59 1.99 15.49
C VAL A 78 -0.36 1.39 14.45
N PHE A 79 -0.19 1.74 13.16
CA PHE A 79 -0.89 1.07 12.05
C PHE A 79 -0.71 -0.46 12.09
N SER A 80 0.51 -0.94 12.33
CA SER A 80 0.83 -2.37 12.37
C SER A 80 0.34 -3.04 13.65
N ILE A 81 0.27 -2.31 14.77
CA ILE A 81 -0.27 -2.82 16.04
C ILE A 81 -1.75 -3.22 15.91
N SER A 82 -2.51 -2.56 15.03
CA SER A 82 -3.91 -2.88 14.78
C SER A 82 -4.13 -4.18 13.97
N MET A 83 -3.10 -4.63 13.24
CA MET A 83 -3.20 -5.73 12.28
C MET A 83 -3.61 -7.08 12.89
N PRO A 84 -3.10 -7.51 14.07
CA PRO A 84 -3.50 -8.78 14.69
C PRO A 84 -5.01 -8.89 14.94
N LEU A 85 -5.67 -7.80 15.33
CA LEU A 85 -7.11 -7.78 15.56
C LEU A 85 -7.89 -7.94 14.24
N ALA A 86 -7.49 -7.22 13.20
CA ALA A 86 -8.10 -7.35 11.88
C ALA A 86 -7.87 -8.77 11.29
N ALA A 87 -6.67 -9.33 11.46
CA ALA A 87 -6.33 -10.67 11.04
C ALA A 87 -7.15 -11.75 11.76
N TRP A 88 -7.40 -11.58 13.06
CA TRP A 88 -8.25 -12.48 13.83
C TRP A 88 -9.69 -12.49 13.28
N ILE A 89 -10.26 -11.32 12.99
CA ILE A 89 -11.59 -11.21 12.37
C ILE A 89 -11.58 -11.89 11.00
N ALA A 90 -10.57 -11.62 10.17
CA ALA A 90 -10.46 -12.20 8.84
C ALA A 90 -10.33 -13.74 8.89
N ALA A 91 -9.47 -14.26 9.76
CA ALA A 91 -9.26 -15.69 9.93
C ALA A 91 -10.53 -16.42 10.40
N LYS A 92 -11.32 -15.77 11.27
CA LYS A 92 -12.54 -16.37 11.84
C LYS A 92 -13.76 -16.25 10.94
N TYR A 93 -13.89 -15.13 10.19
CA TYR A 93 -15.12 -14.84 9.45
C TYR A 93 -14.91 -14.73 7.95
N PHE A 94 -13.88 -14.03 7.45
CA PHE A 94 -13.74 -13.73 6.02
C PHE A 94 -13.18 -14.91 5.24
N VAL A 95 -12.15 -15.59 5.74
CA VAL A 95 -11.58 -16.77 5.06
C VAL A 95 -12.61 -17.88 4.90
N PRO A 96 -13.34 -18.32 5.95
CA PRO A 96 -14.40 -19.30 5.79
C PRO A 96 -15.50 -18.84 4.82
N PHE A 97 -15.89 -17.58 4.90
CA PHE A 97 -16.90 -17.00 4.01
C PHE A 97 -16.49 -17.15 2.54
N TYR A 98 -15.32 -16.65 2.13
CA TYR A 98 -14.85 -16.75 0.74
C TYR A 98 -14.57 -18.17 0.27
N ARG A 99 -14.03 -19.00 1.13
CA ARG A 99 -13.75 -20.41 0.80
C ARG A 99 -15.01 -21.23 0.59
N ASN A 100 -16.09 -20.91 1.29
CA ASN A 100 -17.37 -21.61 1.16
C ASN A 100 -18.17 -21.15 -0.06
N THR A 101 -18.08 -19.87 -0.45
CA THR A 101 -18.76 -19.38 -1.66
C THR A 101 -18.06 -19.82 -2.94
N GLY A 102 -16.74 -20.00 -2.92
CA GLY A 102 -15.94 -20.40 -4.09
C GLY A 102 -15.82 -19.32 -5.18
N GLU A 103 -16.35 -18.11 -4.94
CA GLU A 103 -16.37 -17.00 -5.89
C GLU A 103 -14.99 -16.36 -6.03
N VAL A 104 -14.54 -16.14 -7.27
CA VAL A 104 -13.21 -15.58 -7.56
C VAL A 104 -13.09 -14.12 -7.11
N SER A 105 -14.17 -13.36 -7.28
CA SER A 105 -14.21 -11.93 -6.94
C SER A 105 -14.72 -11.72 -5.53
N ALA A 106 -14.03 -10.83 -4.78
CA ALA A 106 -14.45 -10.37 -3.47
C ALA A 106 -15.80 -9.63 -3.49
N TYR A 107 -16.26 -9.19 -4.67
CA TYR A 107 -17.40 -8.29 -4.82
C TYR A 107 -18.69 -8.95 -5.23
N THR A 108 -18.66 -10.22 -5.68
CA THR A 108 -19.86 -10.98 -6.10
C THR A 108 -20.90 -11.04 -4.98
N HIS A 109 -20.46 -11.21 -3.72
CA HIS A 109 -21.35 -11.20 -2.57
C HIS A 109 -22.21 -9.93 -2.47
N LEU A 110 -21.65 -8.76 -2.80
CA LEU A 110 -22.40 -7.49 -2.77
C LEU A 110 -23.52 -7.47 -3.80
N GLU A 111 -23.32 -8.09 -4.97
CA GLU A 111 -24.38 -8.27 -5.96
C GLU A 111 -25.53 -9.13 -5.44
N HIS A 112 -25.23 -10.26 -4.81
CA HIS A 112 -26.23 -11.14 -4.23
C HIS A 112 -27.03 -10.46 -3.09
N ARG A 113 -26.40 -9.53 -2.39
CA ARG A 113 -27.04 -8.83 -1.27
C ARG A 113 -27.81 -7.57 -1.69
N PHE A 114 -27.27 -6.77 -2.57
CA PHE A 114 -27.75 -5.42 -2.86
C PHE A 114 -27.94 -5.15 -4.35
N GLY A 115 -27.61 -6.09 -5.23
CA GLY A 115 -27.74 -5.96 -6.68
C GLY A 115 -26.46 -5.49 -7.39
N ALA A 116 -26.52 -5.47 -8.73
CA ALA A 116 -25.37 -5.24 -9.60
C ALA A 116 -24.62 -3.92 -9.35
N TRP A 117 -25.34 -2.86 -8.97
CA TRP A 117 -24.73 -1.58 -8.66
C TRP A 117 -23.71 -1.66 -7.51
N ALA A 118 -24.00 -2.47 -6.47
CA ALA A 118 -23.14 -2.60 -5.29
C ALA A 118 -21.81 -3.27 -5.65
N ARG A 119 -21.85 -4.30 -6.51
CA ARG A 119 -20.66 -4.93 -7.08
C ARG A 119 -19.87 -3.93 -7.92
N THR A 120 -20.53 -3.24 -8.86
CA THR A 120 -19.87 -2.25 -9.73
C THR A 120 -19.22 -1.12 -8.93
N TYR A 121 -19.91 -0.60 -7.92
CA TYR A 121 -19.36 0.41 -7.01
C TYR A 121 -18.05 -0.07 -6.33
N ALA A 122 -18.08 -1.26 -5.75
CA ALA A 122 -16.90 -1.82 -5.07
C ALA A 122 -15.74 -2.07 -6.04
N VAL A 123 -16.04 -2.55 -7.26
CA VAL A 123 -15.06 -2.73 -8.33
C VAL A 123 -14.39 -1.41 -8.72
N ILE A 124 -15.17 -0.35 -8.93
CA ILE A 124 -14.63 0.98 -9.25
C ILE A 124 -13.73 1.48 -8.12
N CYS A 125 -14.18 1.42 -6.88
CA CYS A 125 -13.39 1.81 -5.71
C CYS A 125 -12.09 1.01 -5.62
N PHE A 126 -12.12 -0.30 -5.85
CA PHE A 126 -10.93 -1.15 -5.87
C PHE A 126 -9.95 -0.74 -6.97
N LEU A 127 -10.41 -0.60 -8.21
CA LEU A 127 -9.54 -0.23 -9.33
C LEU A 127 -8.88 1.14 -9.12
N LEU A 128 -9.62 2.13 -8.60
CA LEU A 128 -9.07 3.44 -8.26
C LEU A 128 -8.04 3.35 -7.12
N THR A 129 -8.30 2.52 -6.10
CA THR A 129 -7.33 2.25 -5.03
C THR A 129 -6.05 1.63 -5.58
N GLN A 130 -6.16 0.67 -6.52
CA GLN A 130 -4.98 0.04 -7.12
C GLN A 130 -4.17 1.02 -7.98
N LEU A 131 -4.82 1.89 -8.75
CA LEU A 131 -4.12 2.93 -9.52
C LEU A 131 -3.38 3.91 -8.59
N ALA A 132 -4.02 4.36 -7.51
CA ALA A 132 -3.39 5.22 -6.51
C ALA A 132 -2.20 4.52 -5.83
N ARG A 133 -2.36 3.23 -5.47
CA ARG A 133 -1.28 2.40 -4.89
C ARG A 133 -0.11 2.27 -5.83
N MET A 134 -0.34 1.88 -7.08
CA MET A 134 0.72 1.73 -8.08
C MET A 134 1.42 3.07 -8.35
N GLY A 135 0.67 4.17 -8.46
CA GLY A 135 1.22 5.50 -8.67
C GLY A 135 2.17 5.92 -7.56
N SER A 136 1.76 5.78 -6.30
CA SER A 136 2.59 6.11 -5.14
C SER A 136 3.84 5.24 -5.04
N ILE A 137 3.74 3.95 -5.38
CA ILE A 137 4.86 3.01 -5.36
C ILE A 137 5.87 3.36 -6.47
N PHE A 138 5.42 3.59 -7.71
CA PHE A 138 6.29 4.01 -8.80
C PHE A 138 7.01 5.32 -8.50
N PHE A 139 6.31 6.30 -7.96
CA PHE A 139 6.93 7.57 -7.56
C PHE A 139 7.96 7.37 -6.43
N GLY A 140 7.60 6.65 -5.36
CA GLY A 140 8.49 6.42 -4.21
C GLY A 140 9.81 5.75 -4.62
N ILE A 141 9.75 4.74 -5.51
CA ILE A 141 10.97 4.08 -5.98
C ILE A 141 11.76 4.96 -6.94
N ALA A 142 11.08 5.72 -7.82
CA ALA A 142 11.75 6.62 -8.74
C ALA A 142 12.52 7.72 -8.00
N LEU A 143 11.99 8.21 -6.87
CA LEU A 143 12.65 9.16 -6.00
C LEU A 143 14.00 8.61 -5.49
N SER A 144 14.00 7.36 -5.01
CA SER A 144 15.22 6.72 -4.48
C SER A 144 16.22 6.39 -5.58
N LEU A 145 15.75 5.83 -6.69
CA LEU A 145 16.64 5.47 -7.80
C LEU A 145 17.20 6.68 -8.52
N GLN A 146 16.45 7.79 -8.61
CA GLN A 146 16.98 9.04 -9.14
C GLN A 146 18.18 9.53 -8.31
N ALA A 147 18.07 9.50 -6.98
CA ALA A 147 19.17 9.90 -6.10
C ALA A 147 20.41 9.03 -6.29
N LEU A 148 20.24 7.72 -6.55
CA LEU A 148 21.33 6.74 -6.71
C LEU A 148 21.94 6.73 -8.11
N THR A 149 21.12 6.93 -9.16
CA THR A 149 21.54 6.70 -10.55
C THR A 149 21.72 7.99 -11.35
N GLY A 150 21.07 9.08 -10.92
CA GLY A 150 21.00 10.32 -11.68
C GLY A 150 20.03 10.28 -12.88
N PHE A 151 19.38 9.14 -13.15
CA PHE A 151 18.39 9.06 -14.22
C PHE A 151 17.12 9.85 -13.88
N SER A 152 16.40 10.33 -14.88
CA SER A 152 15.14 11.03 -14.66
C SER A 152 14.08 10.09 -14.08
N MET A 153 13.24 10.61 -13.16
CA MET A 153 12.14 9.82 -12.55
C MET A 153 11.24 9.18 -13.63
N LYS A 154 10.93 9.92 -14.70
CA LYS A 154 10.10 9.41 -15.80
C LYS A 154 10.73 8.17 -16.46
N MET A 155 12.04 8.22 -16.74
CA MET A 155 12.76 7.09 -17.34
C MET A 155 12.73 5.87 -16.41
N ILE A 156 12.95 6.08 -15.11
CA ILE A 156 12.93 5.02 -14.11
C ILE A 156 11.53 4.38 -14.04
N ILE A 157 10.47 5.19 -13.94
CA ILE A 157 9.08 4.70 -13.87
C ILE A 157 8.73 3.88 -15.11
N ILE A 158 9.06 4.37 -16.29
CA ILE A 158 8.74 3.70 -17.57
C ILE A 158 9.50 2.37 -17.68
N SER A 159 10.82 2.37 -17.46
CA SER A 159 11.63 1.15 -17.60
C SER A 159 11.23 0.06 -16.62
N MET A 160 10.96 0.44 -15.38
CA MET A 160 10.44 -0.49 -14.37
C MET A 160 9.05 -1.00 -14.71
N GLY A 161 8.16 -0.11 -15.15
CA GLY A 161 6.81 -0.48 -15.56
C GLY A 161 6.82 -1.53 -16.66
N ILE A 162 7.65 -1.35 -17.69
CA ILE A 162 7.82 -2.34 -18.77
C ILE A 162 8.27 -3.70 -18.21
N CYS A 163 9.27 -3.73 -17.34
CA CYS A 163 9.77 -4.97 -16.74
C CYS A 163 8.68 -5.69 -15.94
N ILE A 164 7.94 -4.94 -15.10
CA ILE A 164 6.88 -5.51 -14.24
C ILE A 164 5.72 -6.03 -15.09
N ILE A 165 5.31 -5.29 -16.13
CA ILE A 165 4.24 -5.70 -17.04
C ILE A 165 4.58 -7.04 -17.70
N ILE A 166 5.80 -7.17 -18.23
CA ILE A 166 6.21 -8.38 -18.96
C ILE A 166 6.08 -9.62 -18.09
N TYR A 167 6.70 -9.67 -16.91
CA TYR A 167 6.65 -10.89 -16.11
C TYR A 167 5.28 -11.18 -15.48
N THR A 168 4.48 -10.14 -15.18
CA THR A 168 3.15 -10.30 -14.60
C THR A 168 2.17 -10.84 -15.63
N VAL A 169 2.20 -10.33 -16.87
CA VAL A 169 1.36 -10.81 -17.97
C VAL A 169 1.67 -12.28 -18.28
N LEU A 170 2.93 -12.66 -18.26
CA LEU A 170 3.34 -14.03 -18.60
C LEU A 170 2.96 -15.05 -17.53
N GLY A 171 3.09 -14.68 -16.25
CA GLY A 171 3.13 -15.67 -15.17
C GLY A 171 1.84 -15.91 -14.38
N GLY A 172 0.85 -15.02 -14.42
CA GLY A 172 -0.38 -15.10 -13.60
C GLY A 172 -0.12 -15.12 -12.10
N ILE A 173 -1.13 -15.51 -11.30
CA ILE A 173 -1.06 -15.46 -9.82
C ILE A 173 0.00 -16.41 -9.23
N GLU A 174 0.25 -17.56 -9.85
CA GLU A 174 1.25 -18.51 -9.34
C GLU A 174 2.66 -17.92 -9.42
N ALA A 175 3.01 -17.30 -10.55
CA ALA A 175 4.29 -16.60 -10.68
C ALA A 175 4.39 -15.41 -9.72
N VAL A 176 3.31 -14.64 -9.58
CA VAL A 176 3.25 -13.53 -8.62
C VAL A 176 3.57 -14.03 -7.21
N ILE A 177 2.94 -15.10 -6.75
CA ILE A 177 3.16 -15.64 -5.39
C ILE A 177 4.62 -16.08 -5.19
N TRP A 178 5.17 -16.85 -6.14
CA TRP A 178 6.54 -17.36 -5.98
C TRP A 178 7.61 -16.28 -6.15
N THR A 179 7.42 -15.31 -7.05
CA THR A 179 8.31 -14.14 -7.10
C THR A 179 8.24 -13.34 -5.82
N GLU A 180 7.05 -13.19 -5.21
CA GLU A 180 6.88 -12.48 -3.95
C GLU A 180 7.52 -13.19 -2.76
N VAL A 181 7.60 -14.52 -2.76
CA VAL A 181 8.37 -15.26 -1.74
C VAL A 181 9.83 -14.84 -1.78
N VAL A 182 10.45 -14.82 -2.98
CA VAL A 182 11.84 -14.36 -3.14
C VAL A 182 11.96 -12.89 -2.77
N GLN A 183 11.06 -12.06 -3.26
CA GLN A 183 11.05 -10.62 -3.01
C GLN A 183 10.85 -10.30 -1.52
N GLY A 184 10.02 -11.06 -0.80
CA GLY A 184 9.85 -10.92 0.64
C GLY A 184 11.14 -11.14 1.42
N ILE A 185 11.92 -12.17 1.04
CA ILE A 185 13.23 -12.47 1.64
C ILE A 185 14.24 -11.36 1.30
N VAL A 186 14.36 -10.99 0.01
CA VAL A 186 15.33 -10.00 -0.47
C VAL A 186 15.12 -8.64 0.22
N LYS A 187 13.88 -8.15 0.33
CA LYS A 187 13.60 -6.85 0.94
C LYS A 187 13.80 -6.85 2.46
N THR A 188 13.50 -7.96 3.14
CA THR A 188 13.76 -8.09 4.59
C THR A 188 15.26 -8.08 4.85
N PHE A 189 16.02 -8.83 4.06
CA PHE A 189 17.48 -8.83 4.14
C PHE A 189 18.08 -7.43 3.86
N GLY A 190 17.58 -6.73 2.83
CA GLY A 190 18.00 -5.37 2.50
C GLY A 190 17.72 -4.37 3.63
N ALA A 191 16.57 -4.48 4.30
CA ALA A 191 16.26 -3.63 5.45
C ALA A 191 17.20 -3.89 6.64
N LEU A 192 17.49 -5.16 6.94
CA LEU A 192 18.46 -5.53 7.97
C LEU A 192 19.87 -5.05 7.63
N LEU A 193 20.27 -5.15 6.37
CA LEU A 193 21.56 -4.66 5.89
C LEU A 193 21.69 -3.14 6.05
N ILE A 194 20.63 -2.38 5.71
CA ILE A 194 20.63 -0.93 5.92
C ILE A 194 20.80 -0.59 7.40
N LEU A 195 20.02 -1.22 8.28
CA LEU A 195 20.16 -1.00 9.73
C LEU A 195 21.58 -1.31 10.21
N TYR A 196 22.15 -2.43 9.78
CA TYR A 196 23.52 -2.80 10.10
C TYR A 196 24.52 -1.72 9.66
N ILE A 197 24.40 -1.21 8.42
CA ILE A 197 25.30 -0.17 7.90
C ILE A 197 25.16 1.13 8.69
N ILE A 198 23.93 1.53 9.07
CA ILE A 198 23.71 2.72 9.91
C ILE A 198 24.42 2.55 11.25
N ILE A 199 24.23 1.42 11.92
CA ILE A 199 24.86 1.13 13.23
C ILE A 199 26.38 1.11 13.11
N ALA A 200 26.93 0.49 12.07
CA ALA A 200 28.38 0.39 11.83
C ALA A 200 29.04 1.75 11.56
N ASN A 201 28.28 2.71 10.97
CA ASN A 201 28.76 4.07 10.72
C ASN A 201 28.41 5.06 11.85
N MET A 202 27.72 4.59 12.92
CA MET A 202 27.31 5.45 14.03
C MET A 202 28.38 5.45 15.14
N PRO A 203 29.04 6.59 15.44
CA PRO A 203 29.91 6.70 16.60
C PRO A 203 29.14 6.39 17.90
N GLY A 204 29.62 5.40 18.67
CA GLY A 204 28.90 4.89 19.84
C GLY A 204 27.79 3.88 19.53
N GLY A 205 27.58 3.50 18.28
CA GLY A 205 26.71 2.41 17.85
C GLY A 205 25.26 2.52 18.36
N VAL A 206 24.69 1.39 18.74
CA VAL A 206 23.28 1.30 19.22
C VAL A 206 23.03 2.15 20.46
N SER A 207 24.02 2.25 21.38
CA SER A 207 23.88 3.05 22.62
C SER A 207 23.62 4.52 22.31
N LYS A 208 24.36 5.10 21.35
CA LYS A 208 24.20 6.50 20.96
C LYS A 208 22.89 6.75 20.21
N ILE A 209 22.44 5.79 19.38
CA ILE A 209 21.13 5.84 18.75
C ILE A 209 20.02 5.87 19.80
N ALA A 210 20.11 5.00 20.81
CA ALA A 210 19.14 4.91 21.90
C ALA A 210 19.12 6.21 22.74
N GLU A 211 20.29 6.76 23.06
CA GLU A 211 20.44 8.02 23.81
C GLU A 211 19.74 9.18 23.07
N ILE A 212 20.10 9.42 21.81
CA ILE A 212 19.54 10.52 21.01
C ILE A 212 18.03 10.29 20.79
N GLY A 213 17.65 9.08 20.40
CA GLY A 213 16.25 8.75 20.13
C GLY A 213 15.35 8.89 21.36
N SER A 214 15.84 8.52 22.56
CA SER A 214 15.10 8.69 23.81
C SER A 214 15.00 10.15 24.22
N ARG A 215 16.10 10.89 24.14
CA ARG A 215 16.15 12.33 24.46
C ARG A 215 15.15 13.11 23.61
N ASP A 216 15.05 12.81 22.32
CA ASP A 216 14.25 13.56 21.35
C ASP A 216 12.87 12.90 21.10
N GLY A 217 12.45 11.94 21.93
CA GLY A 217 11.13 11.31 21.90
C GLY A 217 10.82 10.48 20.65
N LYS A 218 11.86 10.02 19.92
CA LYS A 218 11.71 9.30 18.65
C LYS A 218 11.04 7.93 18.78
N PHE A 219 11.07 7.32 19.97
CA PHE A 219 10.45 6.01 20.23
C PHE A 219 9.00 6.12 20.72
N SER A 220 8.45 7.33 20.83
CA SER A 220 7.06 7.55 21.19
C SER A 220 6.11 7.03 20.10
N LEU A 221 5.01 6.43 20.51
CA LEU A 221 3.91 6.04 19.61
C LEU A 221 2.97 7.21 19.26
N GLY A 222 3.35 8.44 19.59
CA GLY A 222 2.55 9.63 19.41
C GLY A 222 1.76 10.01 20.68
N SER A 223 0.95 11.05 20.55
CA SER A 223 0.11 11.53 21.65
C SER A 223 -1.03 10.55 21.97
N TYR A 224 -1.25 10.24 23.23
CA TYR A 224 -2.39 9.44 23.71
C TYR A 224 -3.63 10.28 24.03
N LEU A 225 -3.57 11.60 23.83
CA LEU A 225 -4.74 12.46 24.00
C LEU A 225 -5.82 12.08 22.96
N PRO A 226 -7.11 12.08 23.33
CA PRO A 226 -8.20 11.77 22.41
C PRO A 226 -8.50 12.95 21.46
N ASN A 227 -7.47 13.41 20.77
CA ASN A 227 -7.54 14.45 19.75
C ASN A 227 -7.56 13.79 18.38
N PHE A 228 -8.70 13.90 17.67
CA PHE A 228 -8.89 13.32 16.34
C PHE A 228 -8.57 14.31 15.20
N LYS A 229 -8.06 15.49 15.52
CA LYS A 229 -7.63 16.50 14.53
C LYS A 229 -6.18 16.31 14.09
N GLU A 230 -5.41 15.60 14.90
CA GLU A 230 -3.98 15.37 14.69
C GLU A 230 -3.68 13.87 14.56
N SER A 231 -2.47 13.52 14.10
CA SER A 231 -2.00 12.14 13.99
C SER A 231 -1.64 11.58 15.37
N THR A 232 -2.65 11.35 16.22
CA THR A 232 -2.47 10.74 17.55
C THR A 232 -2.40 9.21 17.47
N PHE A 233 -2.02 8.55 18.57
CA PHE A 233 -2.08 7.09 18.70
C PHE A 233 -3.45 6.53 18.28
N TRP A 234 -4.53 7.12 18.77
CA TRP A 234 -5.91 6.65 18.51
C TRP A 234 -6.32 6.81 17.05
N VAL A 235 -5.94 7.92 16.42
CA VAL A 235 -6.23 8.17 15.01
C VAL A 235 -5.56 7.12 14.13
N VAL A 236 -4.27 6.84 14.36
CA VAL A 236 -3.53 5.85 13.56
C VAL A 236 -3.97 4.42 13.88
N LEU A 237 -4.32 4.12 15.14
CA LEU A 237 -4.85 2.81 15.53
C LEU A 237 -6.16 2.49 14.82
N LEU A 238 -7.12 3.42 14.87
CA LEU A 238 -8.42 3.27 14.19
C LEU A 238 -8.23 3.19 12.68
N TYR A 239 -7.47 4.10 12.10
CA TYR A 239 -7.14 4.06 10.68
C TYR A 239 -6.55 2.70 10.28
N GLY A 240 -5.51 2.26 11.00
CA GLY A 240 -4.86 0.98 10.74
C GLY A 240 -5.81 -0.21 10.86
N PHE A 241 -6.67 -0.21 11.87
CA PHE A 241 -7.66 -1.27 12.04
C PHE A 241 -8.63 -1.36 10.84
N PHE A 242 -9.23 -0.23 10.43
CA PHE A 242 -10.17 -0.23 9.33
C PHE A 242 -9.51 -0.53 7.98
N ILE A 243 -8.30 -0.02 7.72
CA ILE A 243 -7.54 -0.36 6.51
C ILE A 243 -7.16 -1.84 6.50
N ASN A 244 -6.64 -2.39 7.60
CA ASN A 244 -6.27 -3.81 7.67
C ASN A 244 -7.51 -4.72 7.53
N LEU A 245 -8.64 -4.30 8.12
CA LEU A 245 -9.92 -5.00 7.95
C LEU A 245 -10.39 -4.98 6.49
N ASN A 246 -10.27 -3.83 5.80
CA ASN A 246 -10.55 -3.72 4.37
C ASN A 246 -9.61 -4.59 3.54
N ASN A 247 -8.31 -4.57 3.82
CA ASN A 247 -7.33 -5.37 3.10
C ASN A 247 -7.67 -6.87 3.20
N PHE A 248 -7.88 -7.39 4.40
CA PHE A 248 -8.20 -8.81 4.58
C PHE A 248 -9.62 -9.18 4.15
N GLY A 249 -10.58 -8.22 4.16
CA GLY A 249 -11.98 -8.49 3.89
C GLY A 249 -12.42 -8.20 2.46
N MET A 250 -11.86 -7.18 1.81
CA MET A 250 -12.38 -6.65 0.55
C MET A 250 -11.35 -6.42 -0.54
N ASP A 251 -10.06 -6.33 -0.20
CA ASP A 251 -9.05 -6.13 -1.21
C ASP A 251 -8.78 -7.44 -1.96
N GLN A 252 -9.09 -7.45 -3.26
CA GLN A 252 -8.92 -8.62 -4.13
C GLN A 252 -7.49 -9.18 -4.11
N ASN A 253 -6.47 -8.35 -3.86
CA ASN A 253 -5.09 -8.83 -3.75
C ASN A 253 -4.94 -9.89 -2.66
N TYR A 254 -5.66 -9.75 -1.54
CA TYR A 254 -5.58 -10.69 -0.42
C TYR A 254 -6.64 -11.78 -0.51
N VAL A 255 -7.88 -11.41 -0.89
CA VAL A 255 -8.99 -12.35 -1.04
C VAL A 255 -8.69 -13.42 -2.10
N GLN A 256 -8.11 -13.03 -3.23
CA GLN A 256 -7.70 -13.97 -4.28
C GLN A 256 -6.75 -15.05 -3.76
N ARG A 257 -5.84 -14.71 -2.84
CA ARG A 257 -4.92 -15.68 -2.23
C ARG A 257 -5.61 -16.68 -1.31
N TYR A 258 -6.78 -16.39 -0.76
CA TYR A 258 -7.54 -17.39 -0.01
C TYR A 258 -7.99 -18.53 -0.93
N HIS A 259 -8.30 -18.24 -2.20
CA HIS A 259 -8.67 -19.24 -3.20
C HIS A 259 -7.48 -20.03 -3.75
N THR A 260 -6.26 -19.45 -3.73
CA THR A 260 -5.04 -20.16 -4.16
C THR A 260 -4.52 -21.14 -3.11
N ALA A 261 -4.99 -21.05 -1.86
CA ALA A 261 -4.59 -21.93 -0.76
C ALA A 261 -5.12 -23.37 -0.97
N SER A 262 -4.32 -24.37 -0.64
CA SER A 262 -4.70 -25.79 -0.72
C SER A 262 -5.82 -26.19 0.24
N SER A 263 -6.06 -25.42 1.30
CA SER A 263 -7.19 -25.63 2.23
C SER A 263 -7.48 -24.33 3.01
N SER A 264 -8.69 -24.26 3.63
CA SER A 264 -9.05 -23.16 4.53
C SER A 264 -8.07 -23.00 5.69
N LYS A 265 -7.55 -24.12 6.24
CA LYS A 265 -6.52 -24.10 7.29
C LYS A 265 -5.22 -23.45 6.80
N GLN A 266 -4.81 -23.70 5.56
CA GLN A 266 -3.62 -23.09 4.95
C GLN A 266 -3.84 -21.59 4.68
N ALA A 267 -5.04 -21.18 4.26
CA ALA A 267 -5.39 -19.78 4.09
C ALA A 267 -5.35 -19.01 5.43
N VAL A 268 -5.89 -19.59 6.52
CA VAL A 268 -5.79 -18.99 7.87
C VAL A 268 -4.33 -18.91 8.33
N LYS A 269 -3.53 -19.98 8.13
CA LYS A 269 -2.10 -19.96 8.47
C LYS A 269 -1.34 -18.86 7.73
N SER A 270 -1.69 -18.59 6.47
CA SER A 270 -1.02 -17.55 5.68
C SER A 270 -1.27 -16.16 6.22
N ILE A 271 -2.47 -15.86 6.72
CA ILE A 271 -2.79 -14.56 7.36
C ILE A 271 -1.94 -14.38 8.62
N TRP A 272 -1.90 -15.38 9.50
CA TRP A 272 -1.11 -15.27 10.74
C TRP A 272 0.39 -15.18 10.47
N LEU A 273 0.90 -15.94 9.50
CA LEU A 273 2.30 -15.83 9.11
C LEU A 273 2.63 -14.42 8.58
N CYS A 274 1.73 -13.85 7.77
CA CYS A 274 1.87 -12.45 7.33
C CYS A 274 1.97 -11.50 8.52
N VAL A 275 1.10 -11.60 9.52
CA VAL A 275 1.13 -10.75 10.73
C VAL A 275 2.44 -10.89 11.49
N TRP A 276 2.88 -12.14 11.74
CA TRP A 276 4.13 -12.43 12.43
C TRP A 276 5.38 -11.93 11.72
N LEU A 277 5.34 -11.81 10.39
CA LEU A 277 6.42 -11.24 9.60
C LEU A 277 6.31 -9.71 9.50
N TYR A 278 5.09 -9.18 9.28
CA TYR A 278 4.89 -7.77 8.98
C TYR A 278 5.06 -6.86 10.20
N VAL A 279 4.54 -7.26 11.37
CA VAL A 279 4.64 -6.41 12.58
C VAL A 279 6.09 -6.17 12.99
N PRO A 280 6.97 -7.20 13.11
CA PRO A 280 8.39 -6.97 13.37
C PRO A 280 9.10 -6.22 12.25
N ALA A 281 8.75 -6.47 10.98
CA ALA A 281 9.35 -5.74 9.86
C ALA A 281 8.97 -4.25 9.89
N SER A 282 7.73 -3.92 10.22
CA SER A 282 7.30 -2.52 10.39
C SER A 282 8.07 -1.82 11.51
N LEU A 283 8.29 -2.51 12.65
CA LEU A 283 9.13 -2.01 13.73
C LEU A 283 10.57 -1.79 13.26
N LEU A 284 11.13 -2.72 12.47
CA LEU A 284 12.47 -2.58 11.89
C LEU A 284 12.60 -1.28 11.08
N PHE A 285 11.61 -0.92 10.28
CA PHE A 285 11.63 0.35 9.52
C PHE A 285 11.52 1.58 10.41
N CYS A 286 10.79 1.51 11.53
CA CYS A 286 10.77 2.58 12.52
C CYS A 286 12.14 2.72 13.22
N ILE A 287 12.78 1.61 13.54
CA ILE A 287 14.14 1.61 14.10
C ILE A 287 15.14 2.24 13.10
N ILE A 288 15.05 1.88 11.81
CA ILE A 288 15.86 2.49 10.74
C ILE A 288 15.66 4.00 10.71
N GLY A 289 14.40 4.50 10.76
CA GLY A 289 14.10 5.93 10.77
C GLY A 289 14.70 6.66 11.96
N SER A 290 14.60 6.08 13.18
CA SER A 290 15.20 6.63 14.39
C SER A 290 16.74 6.59 14.35
N ALA A 291 17.31 5.53 13.79
CA ALA A 291 18.75 5.39 13.63
C ALA A 291 19.30 6.42 12.63
N LEU A 292 18.59 6.65 11.52
CA LEU A 292 18.90 7.74 10.58
C LEU A 292 18.80 9.10 11.26
N TYR A 293 17.76 9.33 12.06
CA TYR A 293 17.61 10.59 12.80
C TYR A 293 18.82 10.84 13.71
N ALA A 294 19.23 9.84 14.50
CA ALA A 294 20.38 9.94 15.36
C ALA A 294 21.69 10.17 14.56
N TYR A 295 21.86 9.50 13.42
CA TYR A 295 23.00 9.65 12.55
C TYR A 295 23.11 11.08 11.98
N TYR A 296 22.00 11.62 11.44
CA TYR A 296 21.95 12.98 10.89
C TYR A 296 22.00 14.06 11.97
N ASN A 297 21.62 13.76 13.21
CA ASN A 297 21.75 14.69 14.33
C ASN A 297 23.23 14.98 14.67
N ILE A 298 24.10 14.00 14.52
CA ILE A 298 25.55 14.15 14.73
C ILE A 298 26.31 14.55 13.46
N HIS A 299 25.63 14.61 12.30
CA HIS A 299 26.16 15.03 11.01
C HIS A 299 25.33 16.17 10.41
N PRO A 300 25.34 17.38 11.02
CA PRO A 300 24.50 18.49 10.59
C PRO A 300 24.77 18.95 9.16
N GLU A 301 26.00 18.81 8.68
CA GLU A 301 26.41 19.11 7.30
C GLU A 301 25.61 18.31 6.26
N LEU A 302 25.26 17.06 6.55
CA LEU A 302 24.43 16.23 5.67
C LEU A 302 22.97 16.69 5.70
N THR A 303 22.48 17.12 6.86
CA THR A 303 21.13 17.65 7.01
C THR A 303 20.98 18.96 6.21
N GLU A 304 21.96 19.86 6.28
CA GLU A 304 21.98 21.09 5.50
C GLU A 304 22.00 20.82 4.00
N ALA A 305 22.80 19.86 3.55
CA ALA A 305 22.83 19.44 2.14
C ALA A 305 21.46 18.96 1.64
N ILE A 306 20.72 18.16 2.44
CA ILE A 306 19.37 17.70 2.07
C ILE A 306 18.39 18.88 2.06
N ARG A 307 18.42 19.75 3.07
CA ARG A 307 17.56 20.95 3.12
C ARG A 307 17.77 21.84 1.90
N HIS A 308 19.03 22.08 1.55
CA HIS A 308 19.37 22.87 0.37
C HIS A 308 18.84 22.21 -0.92
N GLN A 309 19.02 20.88 -1.08
CA GLN A 309 18.48 20.15 -2.22
C GLN A 309 16.97 20.29 -2.32
N VAL A 310 16.23 20.11 -1.20
CA VAL A 310 14.77 20.24 -1.18
C VAL A 310 14.33 21.67 -1.47
N ALA A 311 15.04 22.68 -0.98
CA ALA A 311 14.75 24.07 -1.26
C ALA A 311 14.90 24.40 -2.76
N VAL A 312 15.97 23.92 -3.41
CA VAL A 312 16.18 24.07 -4.86
C VAL A 312 15.08 23.41 -5.67
N GLU A 313 14.60 22.23 -5.25
CA GLU A 313 13.53 21.51 -5.95
C GLU A 313 12.13 22.16 -5.79
N ARG A 314 11.90 22.88 -4.68
CA ARG A 314 10.61 23.54 -4.38
C ARG A 314 10.51 24.95 -4.98
N LEU A 315 11.62 25.58 -5.24
CA LEU A 315 11.66 26.94 -5.78
C LEU A 315 11.79 26.91 -7.31
N PRO A 316 11.30 27.97 -8.00
CA PRO A 316 11.55 28.15 -9.42
C PRO A 316 13.06 28.18 -9.72
N GLY A 317 13.47 27.67 -10.90
CA GLY A 317 14.89 27.67 -11.29
C GLY A 317 15.56 29.05 -11.40
N THR A 318 14.79 30.11 -11.26
CA THR A 318 15.24 31.52 -11.21
C THR A 318 15.46 32.04 -9.78
N ALA A 319 15.25 31.20 -8.75
CA ALA A 319 15.38 31.62 -7.36
C ALA A 319 16.83 31.99 -7.00
N SER A 320 16.98 33.05 -6.25
CA SER A 320 18.28 33.53 -5.76
C SER A 320 18.85 32.62 -4.67
N ALA A 321 20.16 32.65 -4.47
CA ALA A 321 20.82 31.91 -3.39
C ALA A 321 20.27 32.25 -1.99
N VAL A 322 19.82 33.50 -1.80
CA VAL A 322 19.22 33.95 -0.53
C VAL A 322 17.85 33.34 -0.31
N GLU A 323 17.00 33.27 -1.32
CA GLU A 323 15.68 32.60 -1.24
C GLU A 323 15.83 31.10 -0.99
N ILE A 324 16.79 30.44 -1.64
CA ILE A 324 17.10 29.03 -1.41
C ILE A 324 17.55 28.82 0.04
N ALA A 325 18.43 29.65 0.58
CA ALA A 325 18.90 29.53 1.95
C ALA A 325 17.77 29.79 2.97
N GLN A 326 16.91 30.77 2.75
CA GLN A 326 15.74 31.05 3.60
C GLN A 326 14.75 29.88 3.58
N MET A 327 14.43 29.36 2.39
CA MET A 327 13.59 28.16 2.27
C MET A 327 14.21 26.97 3.00
N ALA A 328 15.50 26.69 2.78
CA ALA A 328 16.19 25.58 3.44
C ALA A 328 16.15 25.69 4.97
N ALA A 329 16.32 26.91 5.52
CA ALA A 329 16.25 27.15 6.96
C ALA A 329 14.83 26.95 7.53
N SER A 330 13.78 27.17 6.74
CA SER A 330 12.39 27.01 7.16
C SER A 330 11.89 25.55 7.15
N LEU A 331 12.61 24.64 6.47
CA LEU A 331 12.20 23.23 6.34
C LEU A 331 12.28 22.48 7.67
N LYS A 332 11.19 21.80 8.02
CA LYS A 332 11.09 20.88 9.15
C LYS A 332 11.55 19.46 8.74
N PRO A 333 11.94 18.58 9.69
CA PRO A 333 12.33 17.20 9.39
C PRO A 333 11.30 16.40 8.58
N GLU A 334 10.02 16.70 8.75
CA GLU A 334 8.91 16.11 7.99
C GLU A 334 8.93 16.48 6.49
N ASP A 335 9.48 17.64 6.15
CA ASP A 335 9.52 18.13 4.77
C ASP A 335 10.55 17.44 3.89
N TYR A 336 11.55 16.79 4.48
CA TYR A 336 12.65 16.12 3.77
C TYR A 336 12.90 14.67 4.22
N GLY A 337 12.08 14.14 5.11
CA GLY A 337 12.24 12.79 5.67
C GLY A 337 12.34 11.69 4.62
N ASP A 338 11.53 11.74 3.56
CA ASP A 338 11.54 10.74 2.48
C ASP A 338 12.86 10.72 1.67
N LYS A 339 13.69 11.79 1.77
CA LYS A 339 14.99 11.89 1.07
C LYS A 339 16.18 11.47 1.91
N VAL A 340 15.99 11.32 3.22
CA VAL A 340 17.08 11.02 4.16
C VAL A 340 17.70 9.64 3.88
N MET A 341 16.86 8.62 3.73
CA MET A 341 17.34 7.27 3.46
C MET A 341 18.02 7.14 2.08
N PRO A 342 17.44 7.66 0.98
CA PRO A 342 18.15 7.71 -0.31
C PRO A 342 19.49 8.45 -0.23
N ASN A 343 19.57 9.58 0.47
CA ASN A 343 20.83 10.31 0.67
C ASN A 343 21.87 9.50 1.44
N PHE A 344 21.47 8.84 2.53
CA PHE A 344 22.35 7.94 3.28
C PHE A 344 22.90 6.81 2.39
N MET A 345 22.04 6.22 1.54
CA MET A 345 22.43 5.16 0.62
C MET A 345 23.54 5.62 -0.35
N VAL A 346 23.39 6.83 -0.92
CA VAL A 346 24.38 7.40 -1.86
C VAL A 346 25.73 7.68 -1.17
N THR A 347 25.69 8.14 0.08
CA THR A 347 26.87 8.70 0.75
C THR A 347 27.66 7.66 1.55
N LYS A 348 27.01 6.62 2.10
CA LYS A 348 27.57 5.74 3.12
C LYS A 348 27.58 4.26 2.77
N ILE A 349 26.84 3.82 1.76
CA ILE A 349 26.81 2.40 1.43
C ILE A 349 28.00 2.05 0.54
N PRO A 350 28.79 1.00 0.89
CA PRO A 350 29.88 0.50 0.07
C PRO A 350 29.41 -0.02 -1.30
N VAL A 351 30.30 0.08 -2.29
CA VAL A 351 30.10 -0.49 -3.65
C VAL A 351 29.84 -2.00 -3.52
N GLY A 352 28.90 -2.51 -4.30
CA GLY A 352 28.41 -3.91 -4.27
C GLY A 352 27.22 -4.11 -3.33
N LEU A 353 27.11 -3.36 -2.22
CA LEU A 353 25.96 -3.40 -1.33
C LEU A 353 24.83 -2.44 -1.79
N VAL A 354 25.16 -1.40 -2.55
CA VAL A 354 24.15 -0.50 -3.15
C VAL A 354 23.24 -1.29 -4.07
N GLY A 355 23.79 -2.14 -4.94
CA GLY A 355 23.01 -2.99 -5.84
C GLY A 355 22.05 -3.93 -5.12
N LEU A 356 22.46 -4.52 -3.99
CA LEU A 356 21.61 -5.38 -3.16
C LEU A 356 20.44 -4.59 -2.55
N ILE A 357 20.72 -3.40 -2.00
CA ILE A 357 19.69 -2.56 -1.40
C ILE A 357 18.72 -2.01 -2.45
N VAL A 358 19.24 -1.60 -3.61
CA VAL A 358 18.40 -1.21 -4.75
C VAL A 358 17.52 -2.38 -5.17
N SER A 359 18.05 -3.61 -5.24
CA SER A 359 17.24 -4.80 -5.54
C SER A 359 16.18 -5.07 -4.47
N ALA A 360 16.46 -4.78 -3.19
CA ALA A 360 15.47 -4.88 -2.12
C ALA A 360 14.34 -3.83 -2.27
N ILE A 361 14.66 -2.60 -2.64
CA ILE A 361 13.67 -1.54 -2.91
C ILE A 361 12.85 -1.90 -4.16
N LEU A 362 13.51 -2.38 -5.23
CA LEU A 362 12.84 -2.90 -6.43
C LEU A 362 11.90 -4.06 -6.07
N SER A 363 12.34 -5.00 -5.24
CA SER A 363 11.51 -6.09 -4.73
C SER A 363 10.24 -5.59 -4.05
N ALA A 364 10.37 -4.54 -3.23
CA ALA A 364 9.26 -3.95 -2.50
C ALA A 364 8.22 -3.28 -3.43
N ALA A 365 8.66 -2.69 -4.53
CA ALA A 365 7.75 -2.15 -5.53
C ALA A 365 7.13 -3.24 -6.41
N MET A 366 7.97 -4.12 -6.97
CA MET A 366 7.55 -5.15 -7.93
C MET A 366 6.50 -6.07 -7.35
N SER A 367 6.64 -6.52 -6.09
CA SER A 367 5.67 -7.39 -5.42
C SER A 367 4.28 -6.77 -5.33
N THR A 368 4.19 -5.51 -4.93
CA THR A 368 2.89 -4.86 -4.74
C THR A 368 2.24 -4.48 -6.07
N ILE A 369 3.04 -4.03 -7.05
CA ILE A 369 2.52 -3.65 -8.37
C ILE A 369 2.02 -4.89 -9.13
N SER A 370 2.79 -5.98 -9.17
CA SER A 370 2.39 -7.21 -9.88
C SER A 370 1.12 -7.84 -9.29
N SER A 371 1.00 -7.85 -7.95
CA SER A 371 -0.24 -8.24 -7.27
C SER A 371 -1.42 -7.37 -7.68
N GLY A 372 -1.26 -6.05 -7.64
CA GLY A 372 -2.29 -5.09 -8.02
C GLY A 372 -2.73 -5.25 -9.47
N MET A 373 -1.79 -5.47 -10.39
CA MET A 373 -2.08 -5.72 -11.80
C MET A 373 -2.88 -7.02 -12.01
N ASN A 374 -2.45 -8.13 -11.40
CA ASN A 374 -3.12 -9.43 -11.54
C ASN A 374 -4.53 -9.39 -10.92
N ALA A 375 -4.67 -8.84 -9.72
CA ALA A 375 -5.97 -8.70 -9.06
C ALA A 375 -6.92 -7.78 -9.83
N SER A 376 -6.43 -6.65 -10.35
CA SER A 376 -7.24 -5.72 -11.17
C SER A 376 -7.70 -6.36 -12.47
N ALA A 377 -6.83 -7.11 -13.15
CA ALA A 377 -7.19 -7.85 -14.36
C ALA A 377 -8.24 -8.92 -14.08
N THR A 378 -8.11 -9.63 -12.96
CA THR A 378 -9.10 -10.63 -12.52
C THR A 378 -10.46 -9.98 -12.27
N VAL A 379 -10.50 -8.89 -11.49
CA VAL A 379 -11.73 -8.13 -11.19
C VAL A 379 -12.35 -7.57 -12.47
N PHE A 380 -11.57 -6.96 -13.35
CA PHE A 380 -12.07 -6.47 -14.62
C PHE A 380 -12.69 -7.59 -15.47
N SER A 381 -12.02 -8.73 -15.57
CA SER A 381 -12.50 -9.89 -16.34
C SER A 381 -13.80 -10.46 -15.76
N GLU A 382 -13.86 -10.69 -14.44
CA GLU A 382 -14.98 -11.37 -13.79
C GLU A 382 -16.17 -10.45 -13.52
N ASP A 383 -15.90 -9.20 -13.10
CA ASP A 383 -16.92 -8.29 -12.57
C ASP A 383 -17.44 -7.31 -13.62
N ILE A 384 -16.65 -7.01 -14.65
CA ILE A 384 -17.03 -6.08 -15.72
C ILE A 384 -17.28 -6.82 -17.01
N TYR A 385 -16.25 -7.49 -17.56
CA TYR A 385 -16.35 -8.03 -18.93
C TYR A 385 -17.32 -9.20 -19.03
N LYS A 386 -17.15 -10.25 -18.23
CA LYS A 386 -18.06 -11.40 -18.22
C LYS A 386 -19.46 -11.03 -17.78
N ARG A 387 -19.58 -10.04 -16.90
CA ARG A 387 -20.87 -9.65 -16.35
C ARG A 387 -21.71 -8.79 -17.30
N TYR A 388 -21.10 -7.82 -18.00
CA TYR A 388 -21.82 -6.81 -18.77
C TYR A 388 -21.58 -6.88 -20.28
N ILE A 389 -20.47 -7.44 -20.75
CA ILE A 389 -20.06 -7.39 -22.16
C ILE A 389 -20.28 -8.74 -22.84
N ASN A 390 -19.69 -9.82 -22.32
CA ASN A 390 -19.82 -11.15 -22.91
C ASN A 390 -19.81 -12.26 -21.84
N PRO A 391 -21.00 -12.67 -21.35
CA PRO A 391 -21.11 -13.78 -20.37
C PRO A 391 -20.66 -15.15 -20.90
N GLN A 392 -20.65 -15.35 -22.21
CA GLN A 392 -20.31 -16.62 -22.87
C GLN A 392 -18.90 -16.61 -23.47
N ILE A 393 -17.99 -15.79 -22.92
CA ILE A 393 -16.62 -15.71 -23.38
C ILE A 393 -15.90 -17.06 -23.29
N THR A 394 -15.21 -17.48 -24.36
CA THR A 394 -14.45 -18.73 -24.37
C THR A 394 -13.18 -18.62 -23.52
N GLU A 395 -12.65 -19.76 -23.07
CA GLU A 395 -11.44 -19.84 -22.26
C GLU A 395 -10.24 -19.11 -22.92
N LYS A 396 -10.05 -19.34 -24.23
CA LYS A 396 -8.99 -18.67 -25.00
C LYS A 396 -9.16 -17.14 -25.04
N GLN A 397 -10.38 -16.67 -25.15
CA GLN A 397 -10.70 -15.24 -25.13
C GLN A 397 -10.51 -14.65 -23.71
N THR A 398 -10.90 -15.40 -22.67
CA THR A 398 -10.68 -15.01 -21.27
C THR A 398 -9.19 -14.83 -20.99
N MET A 399 -8.33 -15.75 -21.42
CA MET A 399 -6.88 -15.62 -21.27
C MET A 399 -6.32 -14.39 -21.99
N ARG A 400 -6.78 -14.12 -23.23
CA ARG A 400 -6.38 -12.89 -23.96
C ARG A 400 -6.85 -11.63 -23.21
N LEU A 401 -8.07 -11.64 -22.71
CA LEU A 401 -8.63 -10.54 -21.93
C LEU A 401 -7.80 -10.26 -20.66
N LEU A 402 -7.44 -11.30 -19.91
CA LEU A 402 -6.61 -11.19 -18.72
C LEU A 402 -5.23 -10.60 -19.04
N HIS A 403 -4.57 -11.02 -20.14
CA HIS A 403 -3.30 -10.45 -20.58
C HIS A 403 -3.43 -8.97 -20.96
N TRP A 404 -4.45 -8.61 -21.74
CA TRP A 404 -4.70 -7.22 -22.11
C TRP A 404 -5.07 -6.35 -20.91
N ALA A 405 -5.95 -6.83 -20.03
CA ALA A 405 -6.33 -6.10 -18.83
C ALA A 405 -5.11 -5.87 -17.91
N THR A 406 -4.26 -6.89 -17.71
CA THR A 406 -3.01 -6.76 -16.94
C THR A 406 -2.10 -5.69 -17.55
N THR A 407 -1.95 -5.68 -18.89
CA THR A 407 -1.13 -4.69 -19.60
C THR A 407 -1.69 -3.28 -19.44
N ILE A 408 -2.99 -3.09 -19.67
CA ILE A 408 -3.66 -1.77 -19.57
C ILE A 408 -3.54 -1.22 -18.16
N VAL A 409 -3.81 -2.04 -17.13
CA VAL A 409 -3.67 -1.65 -15.73
C VAL A 409 -2.22 -1.27 -15.40
N GLY A 410 -1.25 -2.01 -15.91
CA GLY A 410 0.17 -1.69 -15.75
C GLY A 410 0.55 -0.35 -16.35
N VAL A 411 0.12 -0.08 -17.60
CA VAL A 411 0.34 1.21 -18.28
C VAL A 411 -0.35 2.36 -17.51
N ALA A 412 -1.58 2.15 -17.04
CA ALA A 412 -2.29 3.13 -16.23
C ALA A 412 -1.56 3.41 -14.89
N GLY A 413 -0.98 2.38 -14.28
CA GLY A 413 -0.15 2.51 -13.08
C GLY A 413 1.12 3.35 -13.33
N VAL A 414 1.80 3.13 -14.47
CA VAL A 414 2.95 3.96 -14.91
C VAL A 414 2.53 5.42 -15.10
N ALA A 415 1.40 5.66 -15.76
CA ALA A 415 0.87 7.02 -15.95
C ALA A 415 0.53 7.69 -14.61
N ALA A 416 -0.09 6.96 -13.68
CA ALA A 416 -0.36 7.44 -12.33
C ALA A 416 0.94 7.77 -11.56
N GLY A 417 2.00 6.95 -11.71
CA GLY A 417 3.31 7.22 -11.11
C GLY A 417 3.95 8.51 -11.63
N ILE A 418 3.85 8.74 -12.94
CA ILE A 418 4.35 9.97 -13.57
C ILE A 418 3.54 11.20 -13.07
N ALA A 419 2.22 11.06 -12.92
CA ALA A 419 1.36 12.12 -12.43
C ALA A 419 1.61 12.50 -10.96
N MET A 420 2.18 11.58 -10.17
CA MET A 420 2.53 11.82 -8.76
C MET A 420 3.91 12.47 -8.56
N ILE A 421 4.66 12.74 -9.63
CA ILE A 421 5.96 13.41 -9.50
C ILE A 421 5.78 14.81 -8.89
N GLY A 422 6.48 15.08 -7.79
CA GLY A 422 6.39 16.35 -7.06
C GLY A 422 5.56 16.33 -5.77
N VAL A 423 4.96 15.19 -5.42
CA VAL A 423 4.24 15.03 -4.15
C VAL A 423 5.20 15.09 -2.95
N LYS A 424 4.78 15.75 -1.85
CA LYS A 424 5.64 15.99 -0.67
C LYS A 424 5.90 14.75 0.18
N SER A 425 4.89 13.92 0.44
CA SER A 425 4.98 12.70 1.24
C SER A 425 4.25 11.56 0.54
N VAL A 426 5.00 10.54 0.15
CA VAL A 426 4.47 9.34 -0.54
C VAL A 426 3.49 8.59 0.34
N LEU A 427 3.84 8.41 1.62
CA LEU A 427 3.04 7.63 2.56
C LEU A 427 1.72 8.32 2.90
N ASP A 428 1.74 9.63 3.15
CA ASP A 428 0.53 10.37 3.51
C ASP A 428 -0.47 10.45 2.34
N VAL A 429 0.02 10.65 1.10
CA VAL A 429 -0.84 10.61 -0.09
C VAL A 429 -1.44 9.23 -0.28
N TRP A 430 -0.66 8.17 -0.12
CA TRP A 430 -1.18 6.82 -0.17
C TRP A 430 -2.26 6.58 0.90
N TRP A 431 -2.02 6.97 2.13
CA TRP A 431 -2.99 6.81 3.22
C TRP A 431 -4.28 7.58 2.96
N GLN A 432 -4.18 8.80 2.45
CA GLN A 432 -5.35 9.63 2.12
C GLN A 432 -6.19 8.99 1.00
N LEU A 433 -5.58 8.65 -0.14
CA LEU A 433 -6.29 8.05 -1.27
C LEU A 433 -6.89 6.69 -0.91
N SER A 434 -6.14 5.87 -0.18
CA SER A 434 -6.63 4.58 0.31
C SER A 434 -7.83 4.75 1.24
N GLY A 435 -7.81 5.73 2.14
CA GLY A 435 -8.93 6.01 3.05
C GLY A 435 -10.21 6.43 2.33
N ILE A 436 -10.08 7.25 1.28
CA ILE A 436 -11.22 7.74 0.48
C ILE A 436 -11.93 6.57 -0.21
N PHE A 437 -11.19 5.74 -0.93
CA PHE A 437 -11.81 4.67 -1.73
C PHE A 437 -12.22 3.47 -0.89
N ALA A 438 -11.45 3.10 0.13
CA ALA A 438 -11.73 1.93 0.97
C ALA A 438 -12.90 2.16 1.94
N GLY A 439 -13.13 3.39 2.40
CA GLY A 439 -14.15 3.68 3.42
C GLY A 439 -15.57 3.30 2.99
N GLY A 440 -15.94 3.65 1.76
CA GLY A 440 -17.25 3.29 1.21
C GLY A 440 -17.41 1.79 0.99
N MET A 441 -16.38 1.15 0.48
CA MET A 441 -16.37 -0.26 0.14
C MET A 441 -16.49 -1.14 1.39
N LEU A 442 -15.71 -0.87 2.44
CA LEU A 442 -15.73 -1.62 3.69
C LEU A 442 -17.08 -1.47 4.41
N GLY A 443 -17.64 -0.26 4.46
CA GLY A 443 -18.94 -0.02 5.10
C GLY A 443 -20.07 -0.83 4.48
N LEU A 444 -20.13 -0.85 3.15
CA LEU A 444 -21.12 -1.63 2.41
C LEU A 444 -20.95 -3.15 2.59
N PHE A 445 -19.71 -3.62 2.62
CA PHE A 445 -19.40 -5.02 2.84
C PHE A 445 -19.80 -5.50 4.25
N LEU A 446 -19.43 -4.74 5.27
CA LEU A 446 -19.83 -5.06 6.64
C LEU A 446 -21.35 -5.07 6.79
N LEU A 447 -22.04 -4.12 6.16
CA LEU A 447 -23.51 -4.09 6.13
C LEU A 447 -24.07 -5.37 5.48
N GLY A 448 -23.48 -5.81 4.36
CA GLY A 448 -23.89 -7.02 3.63
C GLY A 448 -23.70 -8.31 4.42
N ILE A 449 -22.60 -8.44 5.16
CA ILE A 449 -22.33 -9.65 5.96
C ILE A 449 -23.11 -9.65 7.29
N ILE A 450 -23.13 -8.53 8.00
CA ILE A 450 -23.65 -8.48 9.37
C ILE A 450 -25.17 -8.34 9.38
N SER A 451 -25.74 -7.47 8.52
CA SER A 451 -27.17 -7.20 8.52
C SER A 451 -27.89 -7.97 7.42
N LYS A 452 -28.30 -9.20 7.74
CA LYS A 452 -29.06 -10.06 6.79
C LYS A 452 -30.41 -9.45 6.38
N GLN A 453 -30.97 -8.54 7.15
CA GLN A 453 -32.30 -7.96 6.95
C GLN A 453 -32.29 -6.67 6.12
N THR A 454 -31.12 -6.06 5.93
CA THR A 454 -30.95 -4.87 5.09
C THR A 454 -31.23 -5.23 3.62
N ARG A 455 -32.13 -4.49 3.00
CA ARG A 455 -32.49 -4.63 1.58
C ARG A 455 -31.71 -3.63 0.71
N ASN A 456 -31.87 -3.76 -0.58
CA ASN A 456 -31.23 -2.90 -1.58
C ASN A 456 -31.48 -1.40 -1.35
N HIS A 457 -32.71 -1.00 -1.03
CA HIS A 457 -33.06 0.41 -0.85
C HIS A 457 -32.32 1.06 0.33
N GLU A 458 -32.25 0.39 1.47
CA GLU A 458 -31.51 0.89 2.65
C GLU A 458 -30.00 0.98 2.38
N ALA A 459 -29.47 0.01 1.59
CA ALA A 459 -28.07 0.03 1.20
C ALA A 459 -27.76 1.22 0.26
N ILE A 460 -28.66 1.56 -0.68
CA ILE A 460 -28.51 2.74 -1.55
C ILE A 460 -28.49 4.03 -0.72
N ILE A 461 -29.42 4.18 0.23
CA ILE A 461 -29.46 5.36 1.11
C ILE A 461 -28.16 5.44 1.92
N ALA A 462 -27.74 4.31 2.53
CA ALA A 462 -26.55 4.25 3.35
C ALA A 462 -25.28 4.63 2.57
N ILE A 463 -25.09 4.09 1.36
CA ILE A 463 -23.93 4.40 0.54
C ILE A 463 -23.94 5.84 0.03
N THR A 464 -25.10 6.38 -0.33
CA THR A 464 -25.25 7.77 -0.77
C THR A 464 -24.84 8.74 0.34
N ILE A 465 -25.35 8.54 1.56
CA ILE A 465 -24.99 9.37 2.71
C ILE A 465 -23.50 9.22 3.03
N GLY A 466 -22.98 7.99 3.01
CA GLY A 466 -21.58 7.73 3.26
C GLY A 466 -20.64 8.39 2.25
N ILE A 467 -20.97 8.33 0.96
CA ILE A 467 -20.19 9.02 -0.09
C ILE A 467 -20.24 10.54 0.13
N LEU A 468 -21.39 11.12 0.45
CA LEU A 468 -21.51 12.56 0.72
C LEU A 468 -20.63 12.97 1.93
N VAL A 469 -20.61 12.15 2.99
CA VAL A 469 -19.75 12.40 4.17
C VAL A 469 -18.27 12.27 3.79
N ILE A 470 -17.87 11.25 3.04
CA ILE A 470 -16.48 11.07 2.57
C ILE A 470 -16.05 12.26 1.70
N LEU A 471 -16.89 12.68 0.76
CA LEU A 471 -16.61 13.85 -0.09
C LEU A 471 -16.51 15.13 0.74
N TRP A 472 -17.44 15.36 1.67
CA TRP A 472 -17.37 16.49 2.59
C TRP A 472 -16.08 16.47 3.41
N MET A 473 -15.72 15.35 4.03
CA MET A 473 -14.49 15.25 4.81
C MET A 473 -13.23 15.50 3.98
N THR A 474 -13.25 15.13 2.70
CA THR A 474 -12.09 15.23 1.82
C THR A 474 -11.95 16.61 1.19
N LEU A 475 -13.07 17.22 0.77
CA LEU A 475 -13.06 18.48 0.01
C LEU A 475 -13.19 19.71 0.90
N SER A 476 -13.89 19.62 2.03
CA SER A 476 -14.12 20.78 2.90
C SER A 476 -12.86 21.39 3.52
N PRO A 477 -11.75 20.67 3.78
CA PRO A 477 -10.49 21.30 4.19
C PRO A 477 -9.90 22.27 3.16
N LEU A 478 -10.31 22.16 1.87
CA LEU A 478 -9.89 23.07 0.80
C LEU A 478 -10.65 24.40 0.82
N LEU A 479 -11.74 24.51 1.58
CA LEU A 479 -12.50 25.74 1.74
C LEU A 479 -11.67 26.79 2.50
N PRO A 480 -11.84 28.11 2.18
CA PRO A 480 -11.23 29.20 2.92
C PRO A 480 -11.58 29.14 4.42
N GLU A 481 -10.70 29.68 5.27
CA GLU A 481 -10.86 29.64 6.74
C GLU A 481 -12.17 30.30 7.25
N GLY A 482 -12.74 31.24 6.49
CA GLY A 482 -14.02 31.90 6.81
C GLY A 482 -15.25 30.97 6.85
N TYR A 483 -15.16 29.75 6.32
CA TYR A 483 -16.25 28.76 6.33
C TYR A 483 -16.23 27.82 7.55
N GLY A 484 -15.70 28.25 8.68
CA GLY A 484 -15.37 27.52 9.90
C GLY A 484 -16.18 26.24 10.23
N ILE A 485 -17.51 26.33 10.34
CA ILE A 485 -18.41 25.19 10.70
C ILE A 485 -18.50 24.15 9.57
N LEU A 486 -18.40 24.57 8.31
CA LEU A 486 -18.50 23.66 7.15
C LEU A 486 -17.19 22.92 6.87
N ARG A 487 -16.08 23.36 7.46
CA ARG A 487 -14.76 22.77 7.24
C ARG A 487 -14.53 21.59 8.18
N ASN A 488 -14.25 20.43 7.61
CA ASN A 488 -13.82 19.27 8.39
C ASN A 488 -12.49 19.57 9.10
N THR A 489 -12.45 19.34 10.41
CA THR A 489 -11.25 19.52 11.24
C THR A 489 -10.62 18.19 11.67
N LEU A 490 -11.23 17.06 11.35
CA LEU A 490 -10.68 15.75 11.68
C LEU A 490 -9.48 15.42 10.79
N HIS A 491 -8.53 14.69 11.35
CA HIS A 491 -7.37 14.21 10.60
C HIS A 491 -7.81 13.36 9.39
N GLN A 492 -7.11 13.47 8.27
CA GLN A 492 -7.43 12.76 7.02
C GLN A 492 -7.57 11.23 7.18
N ASN A 493 -6.84 10.63 8.11
CA ASN A 493 -6.95 9.20 8.42
C ASN A 493 -8.32 8.80 8.99
N MET A 494 -9.13 9.75 9.48
CA MET A 494 -10.47 9.46 9.97
C MET A 494 -11.50 9.27 8.86
N VAL A 495 -11.18 9.60 7.60
CA VAL A 495 -12.10 9.47 6.46
C VAL A 495 -12.62 8.04 6.30
N ILE A 496 -11.73 7.03 6.34
CA ILE A 496 -12.17 5.62 6.24
C ILE A 496 -13.01 5.20 7.45
N VAL A 497 -12.63 5.65 8.65
CA VAL A 497 -13.35 5.30 9.90
C VAL A 497 -14.76 5.85 9.86
N VAL A 498 -14.88 7.17 9.66
CA VAL A 498 -16.18 7.85 9.62
C VAL A 498 -17.01 7.39 8.43
N GLY A 499 -16.42 7.28 7.24
CA GLY A 499 -17.12 6.79 6.04
C GLY A 499 -17.69 5.37 6.22
N THR A 500 -16.87 4.44 6.71
CA THR A 500 -17.31 3.06 6.99
C THR A 500 -18.43 3.01 8.02
N LEU A 501 -18.25 3.71 9.15
CA LEU A 501 -19.25 3.74 10.22
C LEU A 501 -20.55 4.42 9.78
N THR A 502 -20.47 5.50 9.02
CA THR A 502 -21.67 6.18 8.47
C THR A 502 -22.49 5.23 7.61
N ILE A 503 -21.87 4.54 6.66
CA ILE A 503 -22.59 3.59 5.80
C ILE A 503 -23.20 2.47 6.63
N PHE A 504 -22.41 1.85 7.49
CA PHE A 504 -22.84 0.71 8.29
C PHE A 504 -23.99 1.08 9.24
N LEU A 505 -23.83 2.15 10.02
CA LEU A 505 -24.83 2.58 10.99
C LEU A 505 -26.11 3.09 10.31
N THR A 506 -25.99 3.90 9.26
CA THR A 506 -27.16 4.39 8.48
C THR A 506 -27.95 3.21 7.94
N GLY A 507 -27.28 2.21 7.33
CA GLY A 507 -27.95 1.01 6.82
C GLY A 507 -28.72 0.26 7.90
N ILE A 508 -28.12 0.06 9.07
CA ILE A 508 -28.77 -0.61 10.20
C ILE A 508 -29.95 0.21 10.73
N ILE A 509 -29.79 1.52 10.91
CA ILE A 509 -30.84 2.41 11.44
C ILE A 509 -32.06 2.38 10.51
N TYR A 510 -31.87 2.58 9.20
CA TYR A 510 -32.97 2.51 8.23
C TYR A 510 -33.64 1.14 8.20
N THR A 511 -32.86 0.06 8.33
CA THR A 511 -33.42 -1.30 8.42
C THR A 511 -34.32 -1.44 9.63
N LYS A 512 -33.91 -0.96 10.82
CA LYS A 512 -34.70 -1.01 12.05
C LYS A 512 -35.96 -0.13 11.99
N ILE A 513 -35.86 1.08 11.42
CA ILE A 513 -37.01 1.98 11.26
C ILE A 513 -38.07 1.27 10.41
N ARG A 514 -37.70 0.72 9.25
CA ARG A 514 -38.63 -0.03 8.40
C ARG A 514 -39.30 -1.19 9.12
N GLN A 515 -38.54 -1.95 9.95
CA GLN A 515 -39.09 -3.08 10.69
C GLN A 515 -40.06 -2.62 11.78
N GLY A 516 -39.78 -1.49 12.44
CA GLY A 516 -40.68 -0.91 13.46
C GLY A 516 -41.95 -0.25 12.86
N THR A 517 -41.90 0.12 11.58
CA THR A 517 -43.09 0.69 10.85
C THR A 517 -43.92 -0.37 10.16
N ALA A 518 -43.41 -1.61 10.00
CA ALA A 518 -44.21 -2.73 9.52
C ALA A 518 -45.17 -3.16 10.65
N LEU A 519 -46.41 -2.71 10.61
CA LEU A 519 -47.51 -3.21 11.44
C LEU A 519 -47.55 -4.74 11.34
N PRO A 520 -47.74 -5.47 12.47
CA PRO A 520 -47.98 -6.90 12.41
C PRO A 520 -49.24 -7.15 11.58
N SER A 521 -49.06 -7.83 10.43
CA SER A 521 -50.16 -8.30 9.56
C SER A 521 -50.86 -9.48 10.19
#